data_4862755ae3844a57fa8f9bf9accccf22
#
_entry.id   4862755ae3844a57fa8f9bf9accccf22
#
_cell.length_a   1.000
_cell.length_b   1.000
_cell.length_c   1.000
_cell.angle_alpha   90.00
_cell.angle_beta   90.00
_cell.angle_gamma   90.00
#
_symmetry.space_group_name_H-M   'P 1'
#
loop_
_entity.id
_entity.type
_entity.pdbx_description
1 polymer ?
#
loop_
_entity_poly.entity_id
_entity_poly.type
_entity_poly.pdbx_seq_one_letter_code
_entity_poly.pdbx_strand_id
1 'polypeptide(L)'
;MTLWLYHCDGKIHSPNMKENKYDEERFFRKYSQMPRSQKGLEGAGEWHALEKMLPDCCGKRVLDLGCGYGWHCRYAIEHGAVSCTGIDLSEKMLHQAQKQNGSLWTNYRCMAIEDFEFEPDTFDVVISSLAFHYLESFDDICEKVHRCLTPGGTFVFSVEHPVFTAHGPQEWILNENGRPMHWPVDKYFTEGKRRASFLGSKVTKFHKTLTTYVNGLIRAGFTITGLVEPRPDATMLDTVPGMKNELRRPMMLIVSAAKN
;
A
#
# COMPACT_ATOMS: atom_id res chain seq x y z
N MET A 1 0.19 32.87 19.32
CA MET A 1 1.35 32.95 18.40
C MET A 1 2.51 32.26 19.12
N THR A 2 2.68 30.97 18.94
CA THR A 2 3.84 30.21 19.40
C THR A 2 4.04 29.03 18.47
N LEU A 3 5.02 29.17 17.56
CA LEU A 3 5.47 28.11 16.66
C LEU A 3 6.12 26.99 17.49
N TRP A 4 5.63 25.78 17.37
CA TRP A 4 6.35 24.60 17.79
C TRP A 4 7.12 24.06 16.58
N LEU A 5 8.40 24.41 16.53
CA LEU A 5 9.39 23.75 15.69
C LEU A 5 9.78 22.45 16.40
N TYR A 6 9.36 21.31 15.88
CA TYR A 6 9.95 20.03 16.28
C TYR A 6 11.28 19.85 15.54
N HIS A 7 12.38 20.04 16.26
CA HIS A 7 13.69 19.55 15.86
C HIS A 7 13.74 18.05 16.17
N CYS A 8 13.89 17.23 15.14
CA CYS A 8 14.29 15.83 15.27
C CYS A 8 15.81 15.74 15.41
N ASP A 9 16.34 16.00 16.61
CA ASP A 9 17.71 15.66 16.96
C ASP A 9 17.71 14.46 17.89
N GLY A 10 18.26 13.35 17.41
CA GLY A 10 18.48 12.15 18.20
C GLY A 10 18.65 10.91 17.37
N LYS A 11 19.74 10.83 16.59
CA LYS A 11 20.12 9.56 15.93
C LYS A 11 20.58 8.55 16.97
N ILE A 12 19.65 7.77 17.50
CA ILE A 12 19.98 6.47 18.08
C ILE A 12 19.93 5.47 16.94
N HIS A 13 21.07 4.99 16.51
CA HIS A 13 21.18 3.93 15.52
C HIS A 13 20.62 2.64 16.13
N SER A 14 19.35 2.35 15.85
CA SER A 14 18.76 1.05 16.08
C SER A 14 19.29 0.08 15.00
N PRO A 15 19.65 -1.18 15.33
CA PRO A 15 20.22 -2.13 14.37
C PRO A 15 19.24 -2.61 13.28
N ASN A 16 18.02 -2.14 13.24
CA ASN A 16 17.00 -2.40 12.21
C ASN A 16 16.54 -1.07 11.57
N MET A 17 17.41 -0.43 10.78
CA MET A 17 16.96 0.67 9.94
C MET A 17 15.97 0.11 8.89
N LYS A 18 14.70 0.55 8.98
CA LYS A 18 13.67 0.27 7.97
C LYS A 18 14.12 0.87 6.63
N GLU A 19 14.01 0.10 5.57
CA GLU A 19 14.43 0.55 4.25
C GLU A 19 13.48 1.65 3.75
N ASN A 20 14.00 2.88 3.61
CA ASN A 20 13.26 4.02 3.08
C ASN A 20 13.88 4.49 1.75
N LYS A 21 13.56 3.80 0.66
CA LYS A 21 14.02 4.18 -0.68
C LYS A 21 13.36 5.44 -1.22
N TYR A 22 12.18 5.76 -0.71
CA TYR A 22 11.40 6.89 -1.19
C TYR A 22 11.99 8.25 -0.82
N ASP A 23 12.91 8.32 0.16
CA ASP A 23 13.67 9.53 0.48
C ASP A 23 14.99 9.66 -0.31
N GLU A 24 15.41 8.61 -1.04
CA GLU A 24 16.54 8.70 -1.95
C GLU A 24 16.16 9.54 -3.18
N GLU A 25 16.92 10.62 -3.47
CA GLU A 25 16.63 11.61 -4.51
C GLU A 25 16.37 10.99 -5.90
N ARG A 26 17.23 10.03 -6.30
CA ARG A 26 17.11 9.36 -7.61
C ARG A 26 15.84 8.50 -7.68
N PHE A 27 15.50 7.81 -6.62
CA PHE A 27 14.32 6.96 -6.54
C PHE A 27 13.06 7.80 -6.53
N PHE A 28 12.99 8.81 -5.66
CA PHE A 28 11.87 9.73 -5.56
C PHE A 28 11.56 10.41 -6.90
N ARG A 29 12.60 10.91 -7.60
CA ARG A 29 12.42 11.53 -8.92
C ARG A 29 11.82 10.59 -9.96
N LYS A 30 12.21 9.30 -9.95
CA LYS A 30 11.60 8.31 -10.84
C LYS A 30 10.17 7.96 -10.44
N TYR A 31 9.93 7.85 -9.13
CA TYR A 31 8.59 7.60 -8.61
C TYR A 31 7.63 8.74 -8.96
N SER A 32 8.08 9.99 -8.87
CA SER A 32 7.26 11.16 -9.22
C SER A 32 6.83 11.20 -10.70
N GLN A 33 7.49 10.43 -11.57
CA GLN A 33 7.15 10.31 -12.98
C GLN A 33 6.15 9.17 -13.28
N MET A 34 5.83 8.34 -12.30
CA MET A 34 4.86 7.26 -12.48
C MET A 34 3.44 7.80 -12.70
N PRO A 35 2.60 7.11 -13.49
CA PRO A 35 1.21 7.51 -13.71
C PRO A 35 0.45 7.77 -12.42
N ARG A 36 0.58 6.91 -11.40
CA ARG A 36 -0.08 7.09 -10.09
C ARG A 36 0.39 8.34 -9.32
N SER A 37 1.63 8.78 -9.54
CA SER A 37 2.14 10.01 -8.92
C SER A 37 1.65 11.26 -9.64
N GLN A 38 1.46 11.19 -10.96
CA GLN A 38 1.07 12.34 -11.80
C GLN A 38 -0.43 12.50 -11.95
N LYS A 39 -1.15 11.38 -12.11
CA LYS A 39 -2.59 11.34 -12.37
C LYS A 39 -3.41 10.91 -11.16
N GLY A 40 -2.74 10.68 -10.01
CA GLY A 40 -3.41 10.22 -8.81
C GLY A 40 -4.01 8.82 -8.95
N LEU A 41 -5.18 8.64 -8.39
CA LEU A 41 -5.87 7.35 -8.35
C LEU A 41 -6.19 6.81 -9.75
N GLU A 42 -6.53 7.68 -10.70
CA GLU A 42 -6.78 7.28 -12.11
C GLU A 42 -5.52 6.68 -12.77
N GLY A 43 -4.33 7.05 -12.29
CA GLY A 43 -3.07 6.47 -12.74
C GLY A 43 -2.65 5.20 -12.02
N ALA A 44 -3.43 4.76 -11.02
CA ALA A 44 -3.17 3.54 -10.25
C ALA A 44 -3.90 2.36 -10.88
N GLY A 45 -3.14 1.34 -11.30
CA GLY A 45 -3.69 0.23 -12.08
C GLY A 45 -4.74 -0.62 -11.38
N GLU A 46 -4.76 -0.61 -10.06
CA GLU A 46 -5.72 -1.34 -9.23
C GLU A 46 -6.94 -0.50 -8.82
N TRP A 47 -6.92 0.81 -9.06
CA TRP A 47 -7.92 1.73 -8.50
C TRP A 47 -9.36 1.38 -8.88
N HIS A 48 -9.62 1.09 -10.14
CA HIS A 48 -10.95 0.73 -10.65
C HIS A 48 -11.62 -0.45 -9.91
N ALA A 49 -10.79 -1.31 -9.27
CA ALA A 49 -11.24 -2.42 -8.44
C ALA A 49 -11.23 -2.06 -6.95
N LEU A 50 -10.19 -1.35 -6.48
CA LEU A 50 -10.07 -0.95 -5.08
C LEU A 50 -11.21 -0.02 -4.66
N GLU A 51 -11.56 0.96 -5.49
CA GLU A 51 -12.66 1.89 -5.23
C GLU A 51 -13.99 1.18 -4.93
N LYS A 52 -14.30 0.13 -5.66
CA LYS A 52 -15.53 -0.66 -5.48
C LYS A 52 -15.56 -1.47 -4.18
N MET A 53 -14.41 -1.63 -3.54
CA MET A 53 -14.29 -2.34 -2.26
C MET A 53 -14.25 -1.39 -1.06
N LEU A 54 -14.09 -0.08 -1.30
CA LEU A 54 -14.17 0.91 -0.25
C LEU A 54 -15.61 1.09 0.23
N PRO A 55 -15.84 1.25 1.54
CA PRO A 55 -17.15 1.63 2.05
C PRO A 55 -17.45 3.10 1.73
N ASP A 56 -18.70 3.51 1.92
CA ASP A 56 -19.05 4.93 1.96
C ASP A 56 -18.24 5.64 3.05
N CYS A 57 -17.51 6.68 2.66
CA CYS A 57 -16.67 7.48 3.55
C CYS A 57 -17.43 8.60 4.27
N CYS A 58 -18.69 8.86 3.91
CA CYS A 58 -19.46 9.97 4.49
C CYS A 58 -19.58 9.85 6.01
N GLY A 59 -19.16 10.89 6.72
CA GLY A 59 -19.15 10.93 8.19
C GLY A 59 -18.11 10.05 8.86
N LYS A 60 -17.18 9.44 8.13
CA LYS A 60 -16.18 8.47 8.64
C LYS A 60 -14.85 9.12 8.99
N ARG A 61 -14.17 8.53 9.97
CA ARG A 61 -12.76 8.81 10.31
C ARG A 61 -11.91 7.77 9.60
N VAL A 62 -11.00 8.21 8.74
CA VAL A 62 -10.23 7.34 7.86
C VAL A 62 -8.75 7.34 8.26
N LEU A 63 -8.12 6.16 8.24
CA LEU A 63 -6.66 5.99 8.35
C LEU A 63 -6.12 5.42 7.05
N ASP A 64 -5.08 6.03 6.49
CA ASP A 64 -4.36 5.55 5.30
C ASP A 64 -2.93 5.14 5.68
N LEU A 65 -2.65 3.84 5.65
CA LEU A 65 -1.38 3.24 6.03
C LEU A 65 -0.45 3.11 4.82
N GLY A 66 0.64 3.89 4.81
CA GLY A 66 1.53 4.02 3.67
C GLY A 66 0.92 4.95 2.61
N CYS A 67 0.46 6.12 3.05
CA CYS A 67 -0.37 7.02 2.24
C CYS A 67 0.35 7.64 1.04
N GLY A 68 1.68 7.59 0.99
CA GLY A 68 2.47 8.17 -0.10
C GLY A 68 2.13 9.65 -0.35
N TYR A 69 1.64 9.96 -1.54
CA TYR A 69 1.21 11.32 -1.91
C TYR A 69 -0.18 11.71 -1.38
N GLY A 70 -0.83 10.86 -0.56
CA GLY A 70 -2.11 11.18 0.09
C GLY A 70 -3.34 11.14 -0.84
N TRP A 71 -3.28 10.42 -1.96
CA TRP A 71 -4.40 10.37 -2.90
C TRP A 71 -5.64 9.70 -2.31
N HIS A 72 -5.50 8.66 -1.48
CA HIS A 72 -6.63 8.03 -0.80
C HIS A 72 -7.16 8.92 0.33
N CYS A 73 -6.28 9.67 1.01
CA CYS A 73 -6.72 10.66 1.99
C CYS A 73 -7.60 11.75 1.34
N ARG A 74 -7.17 12.25 0.18
CA ARG A 74 -7.95 13.22 -0.60
C ARG A 74 -9.28 12.63 -1.03
N TYR A 75 -9.27 11.43 -1.60
CA TYR A 75 -10.50 10.72 -2.00
C TYR A 75 -11.48 10.60 -0.84
N ALA A 76 -11.01 10.16 0.33
CA ALA A 76 -11.87 10.02 1.51
C ALA A 76 -12.54 11.36 1.91
N ILE A 77 -11.78 12.45 1.93
CA ILE A 77 -12.30 13.79 2.25
C ILE A 77 -13.29 14.28 1.19
N GLU A 78 -12.98 14.10 -0.10
CA GLU A 78 -13.88 14.47 -1.21
C GLU A 78 -15.18 13.65 -1.19
N HIS A 79 -15.16 12.44 -0.56
CA HIS A 79 -16.33 11.58 -0.34
C HIS A 79 -16.92 11.71 1.07
N GLY A 80 -16.72 12.86 1.73
CA GLY A 80 -17.42 13.24 2.95
C GLY A 80 -16.86 12.68 4.25
N ALA A 81 -15.63 12.13 4.26
CA ALA A 81 -14.98 11.77 5.51
C ALA A 81 -14.80 13.01 6.41
N VAL A 82 -15.05 12.86 7.71
CA VAL A 82 -14.91 13.95 8.69
C VAL A 82 -13.46 14.22 9.03
N SER A 83 -12.60 13.22 8.88
CA SER A 83 -11.15 13.36 9.03
C SER A 83 -10.42 12.21 8.31
N CYS A 84 -9.21 12.47 7.87
CA CYS A 84 -8.30 11.45 7.38
C CYS A 84 -6.91 11.62 8.00
N THR A 85 -6.37 10.54 8.55
CA THR A 85 -4.97 10.47 8.99
C THR A 85 -4.19 9.63 7.99
N GLY A 86 -3.16 10.20 7.38
CA GLY A 86 -2.22 9.47 6.53
C GLY A 86 -0.89 9.28 7.24
N ILE A 87 -0.36 8.07 7.24
CA ILE A 87 1.00 7.81 7.72
C ILE A 87 1.88 7.28 6.59
N ASP A 88 3.12 7.73 6.56
CA ASP A 88 4.16 7.23 5.65
C ASP A 88 5.53 7.38 6.30
N LEU A 89 6.47 6.50 5.96
CA LEU A 89 7.84 6.58 6.48
C LEU A 89 8.66 7.69 5.79
N SER A 90 8.27 8.08 4.58
CA SER A 90 9.03 9.03 3.75
C SER A 90 8.56 10.47 3.98
N GLU A 91 9.47 11.31 4.47
CA GLU A 91 9.23 12.75 4.60
C GLU A 91 8.98 13.42 3.24
N LYS A 92 9.67 12.99 2.18
CA LYS A 92 9.46 13.52 0.83
C LYS A 92 8.07 13.20 0.30
N MET A 93 7.56 11.97 0.56
CA MET A 93 6.20 11.59 0.21
C MET A 93 5.19 12.46 0.94
N LEU A 94 5.34 12.63 2.25
CA LEU A 94 4.42 13.44 3.06
C LEU A 94 4.48 14.93 2.72
N HIS A 95 5.66 15.47 2.41
CA HIS A 95 5.76 16.83 1.91
C HIS A 95 4.95 17.01 0.62
N GLN A 96 5.02 16.04 -0.29
CA GLN A 96 4.24 16.06 -1.52
C GLN A 96 2.74 15.88 -1.25
N ALA A 97 2.38 14.98 -0.32
CA ALA A 97 1.00 14.79 0.13
C ALA A 97 0.40 16.09 0.66
N GLN A 98 1.10 16.77 1.56
CA GLN A 98 0.65 18.05 2.12
C GLN A 98 0.48 19.12 1.04
N LYS A 99 1.40 19.17 0.08
CA LYS A 99 1.36 20.17 -1.00
C LYS A 99 0.20 19.94 -2.00
N GLN A 100 -0.07 18.69 -2.36
CA GLN A 100 -1.04 18.36 -3.42
C GLN A 100 -2.42 18.00 -2.89
N ASN A 101 -2.47 17.34 -1.75
CA ASN A 101 -3.68 16.70 -1.22
C ASN A 101 -3.95 17.07 0.24
N GLY A 102 -3.24 18.08 0.79
CA GLY A 102 -3.48 18.59 2.13
C GLY A 102 -4.81 19.35 2.23
N SER A 103 -5.50 19.16 3.34
CA SER A 103 -6.72 19.90 3.70
C SER A 103 -6.75 20.16 5.21
N LEU A 104 -7.71 20.94 5.69
CA LEU A 104 -7.95 21.13 7.13
C LEU A 104 -8.39 19.84 7.84
N TRP A 105 -8.85 18.85 7.08
CA TRP A 105 -9.39 17.58 7.57
C TRP A 105 -8.40 16.42 7.41
N THR A 106 -7.21 16.68 6.83
CA THR A 106 -6.15 15.68 6.69
C THR A 106 -5.01 15.95 7.67
N ASN A 107 -4.52 14.86 8.30
CA ASN A 107 -3.37 14.90 9.20
C ASN A 107 -2.31 13.90 8.72
N TYR A 108 -1.18 14.39 8.21
CA TYR A 108 -0.08 13.54 7.76
C TYR A 108 0.97 13.39 8.87
N ARG A 109 1.39 12.14 9.14
CA ARG A 109 2.40 11.82 10.16
C ARG A 109 3.53 11.00 9.57
N CYS A 110 4.77 11.45 9.78
CA CYS A 110 5.97 10.69 9.43
C CYS A 110 6.16 9.56 10.45
N MET A 111 5.82 8.34 10.02
CA MET A 111 5.80 7.17 10.91
C MET A 111 5.84 5.90 10.07
N ALA A 112 6.60 4.90 10.53
CA ALA A 112 6.53 3.59 9.91
C ALA A 112 5.22 2.88 10.27
N ILE A 113 4.68 2.11 9.32
CA ILE A 113 3.44 1.35 9.55
C ILE A 113 3.59 0.38 10.73
N GLU A 114 4.75 -0.24 10.91
CA GLU A 114 4.98 -1.16 12.02
C GLU A 114 4.93 -0.49 13.40
N ASP A 115 5.14 0.84 13.44
CA ASP A 115 5.28 1.58 14.71
C ASP A 115 4.01 2.36 15.08
N PHE A 116 2.95 2.34 14.24
CA PHE A 116 1.76 3.08 14.59
C PHE A 116 1.08 2.49 15.85
N GLU A 117 0.67 3.40 16.69
CA GLU A 117 -0.17 3.12 17.86
C GLU A 117 -1.28 4.17 17.88
N PHE A 118 -2.53 3.70 17.82
CA PHE A 118 -3.72 4.53 18.00
C PHE A 118 -4.59 3.92 19.07
N GLU A 119 -5.38 4.77 19.73
CA GLU A 119 -6.35 4.32 20.69
C GLU A 119 -7.38 3.38 20.05
N PRO A 120 -7.96 2.45 20.83
CA PRO A 120 -9.03 1.60 20.34
C PRO A 120 -10.18 2.43 19.74
N ASP A 121 -10.84 1.88 18.72
CA ASP A 121 -12.04 2.42 18.12
C ASP A 121 -11.91 3.88 17.62
N THR A 122 -10.70 4.25 17.17
CA THR A 122 -10.39 5.60 16.67
C THR A 122 -10.88 5.82 15.26
N PHE A 123 -10.85 4.79 14.39
CA PHE A 123 -11.16 4.90 12.97
C PHE A 123 -12.34 4.03 12.57
N ASP A 124 -13.08 4.49 11.58
CA ASP A 124 -14.20 3.76 10.99
C ASP A 124 -13.78 3.02 9.72
N VAL A 125 -12.74 3.51 9.05
CA VAL A 125 -12.17 2.91 7.84
C VAL A 125 -10.64 2.95 7.92
N VAL A 126 -9.99 1.83 7.60
CA VAL A 126 -8.53 1.77 7.39
C VAL A 126 -8.28 1.35 5.95
N ILE A 127 -7.43 2.11 5.25
CA ILE A 127 -7.02 1.86 3.87
C ILE A 127 -5.50 1.64 3.85
N SER A 128 -5.04 0.77 2.96
CA SER A 128 -3.62 0.68 2.62
C SER A 128 -3.47 0.23 1.17
N SER A 129 -2.74 0.97 0.36
CA SER A 129 -2.51 0.60 -1.03
C SER A 129 -1.04 0.34 -1.30
N LEU A 130 -0.73 -0.91 -1.67
CA LEU A 130 0.60 -1.38 -2.10
C LEU A 130 1.74 -1.06 -1.10
N ALA A 131 1.47 -1.18 0.21
CA ALA A 131 2.46 -0.93 1.26
C ALA A 131 2.88 -2.21 2.02
N PHE A 132 1.97 -3.15 2.30
CA PHE A 132 2.25 -4.26 3.22
C PHE A 132 3.22 -5.31 2.71
N HIS A 133 3.52 -5.36 1.42
CA HIS A 133 4.59 -6.20 0.91
C HIS A 133 6.00 -5.67 1.23
N TYR A 134 6.12 -4.48 1.82
CA TYR A 134 7.37 -3.97 2.41
C TYR A 134 7.55 -4.35 3.87
N LEU A 135 6.53 -4.90 4.53
CA LEU A 135 6.53 -5.20 5.97
C LEU A 135 6.83 -6.68 6.22
N GLU A 136 7.57 -6.97 7.29
CA GLU A 136 7.89 -8.34 7.67
C GLU A 136 6.69 -9.09 8.23
N SER A 137 6.02 -8.54 9.24
CA SER A 137 4.86 -9.14 9.88
C SER A 137 3.56 -8.53 9.36
N PHE A 138 2.66 -9.37 8.84
CA PHE A 138 1.31 -8.96 8.51
C PHE A 138 0.35 -9.18 9.67
N ASP A 139 0.59 -10.18 10.50
CA ASP A 139 -0.24 -10.49 11.66
C ASP A 139 -0.27 -9.33 12.66
N ASP A 140 0.91 -8.75 12.99
CA ASP A 140 0.99 -7.59 13.90
C ASP A 140 0.20 -6.39 13.37
N ILE A 141 0.22 -6.18 12.05
CA ILE A 141 -0.56 -5.11 11.42
C ILE A 141 -2.06 -5.39 11.53
N CYS A 142 -2.49 -6.63 11.30
CA CYS A 142 -3.90 -7.01 11.45
C CYS A 142 -4.40 -6.76 12.87
N GLU A 143 -3.63 -7.13 13.91
CA GLU A 143 -3.97 -6.89 15.32
C GLU A 143 -4.08 -5.40 15.63
N LYS A 144 -3.12 -4.57 15.19
CA LYS A 144 -3.13 -3.13 15.40
C LYS A 144 -4.30 -2.46 14.68
N VAL A 145 -4.58 -2.86 13.44
CA VAL A 145 -5.72 -2.34 12.65
C VAL A 145 -7.03 -2.74 13.31
N HIS A 146 -7.16 -4.01 13.72
CA HIS A 146 -8.37 -4.47 14.40
C HIS A 146 -8.61 -3.68 15.69
N ARG A 147 -7.57 -3.41 16.47
CA ARG A 147 -7.69 -2.63 17.71
C ARG A 147 -8.18 -1.21 17.44
N CYS A 148 -7.60 -0.50 16.46
CA CYS A 148 -7.92 0.90 16.21
C CYS A 148 -9.21 1.13 15.41
N LEU A 149 -9.78 0.11 14.77
CA LEU A 149 -11.08 0.18 14.10
C LEU A 149 -12.23 0.11 15.11
N THR A 150 -13.29 0.86 14.83
CA THR A 150 -14.58 0.73 15.52
C THR A 150 -15.25 -0.61 15.23
N PRO A 151 -16.13 -1.13 16.11
CA PRO A 151 -17.02 -2.22 15.73
C PRO A 151 -17.80 -1.88 14.44
N GLY A 152 -17.86 -2.79 13.50
CA GLY A 152 -18.43 -2.56 12.16
C GLY A 152 -17.51 -1.76 11.22
N GLY A 153 -16.33 -1.35 11.67
CA GLY A 153 -15.34 -0.66 10.84
C GLY A 153 -14.75 -1.55 9.76
N THR A 154 -14.29 -0.93 8.67
CA THR A 154 -13.82 -1.62 7.47
C THR A 154 -12.32 -1.45 7.27
N PHE A 155 -11.63 -2.53 6.94
CA PHE A 155 -10.23 -2.57 6.53
C PHE A 155 -10.12 -2.99 5.06
N VAL A 156 -9.60 -2.13 4.20
CA VAL A 156 -9.37 -2.42 2.78
C VAL A 156 -7.91 -2.21 2.44
N PHE A 157 -7.29 -3.20 1.83
CA PHE A 157 -5.90 -3.05 1.41
C PHE A 157 -5.61 -3.73 0.06
N SER A 158 -4.60 -3.21 -0.63
CA SER A 158 -3.98 -3.87 -1.77
C SER A 158 -2.52 -4.20 -1.49
N VAL A 159 -2.09 -5.34 -2.03
CA VAL A 159 -0.68 -5.78 -1.99
C VAL A 159 -0.26 -6.32 -3.35
N GLU A 160 1.04 -6.40 -3.60
CA GLU A 160 1.52 -7.26 -4.68
C GLU A 160 1.11 -8.70 -4.41
N HIS A 161 0.55 -9.34 -5.42
CA HIS A 161 0.01 -10.70 -5.29
C HIS A 161 1.11 -11.71 -4.93
N PRO A 162 0.82 -12.73 -4.10
CA PRO A 162 1.78 -13.78 -3.76
C PRO A 162 2.45 -14.46 -4.96
N VAL A 163 1.72 -14.70 -6.05
CA VAL A 163 2.29 -15.20 -7.31
C VAL A 163 3.31 -14.23 -7.89
N PHE A 164 3.10 -12.93 -7.74
CA PHE A 164 4.01 -11.90 -8.24
C PHE A 164 5.28 -11.78 -7.38
N THR A 165 5.17 -11.93 -6.06
CA THR A 165 6.28 -11.78 -5.12
C THR A 165 7.08 -13.06 -4.88
N ALA A 166 6.56 -14.23 -5.23
CA ALA A 166 7.21 -15.53 -4.98
C ALA A 166 8.63 -15.57 -5.56
N HIS A 167 8.79 -15.18 -6.84
CA HIS A 167 10.09 -15.04 -7.49
C HIS A 167 10.65 -13.64 -7.24
N GLY A 168 11.76 -13.55 -6.51
CA GLY A 168 12.32 -12.28 -6.02
C GLY A 168 12.58 -11.22 -7.09
N PRO A 169 13.20 -11.52 -8.24
CA PRO A 169 13.46 -10.54 -9.31
C PRO A 169 12.21 -9.88 -9.89
N GLN A 170 11.06 -10.54 -9.85
CA GLN A 170 9.81 -10.05 -10.44
C GLN A 170 9.93 -9.75 -11.94
N GLU A 171 10.54 -10.68 -12.67
CA GLU A 171 10.84 -10.56 -14.09
C GLU A 171 10.28 -11.74 -14.87
N TRP A 172 9.85 -11.49 -16.11
CA TRP A 172 9.45 -12.53 -17.05
C TRP A 172 10.66 -13.36 -17.49
N ILE A 173 10.46 -14.65 -17.66
CA ILE A 173 11.42 -15.46 -18.43
C ILE A 173 11.18 -15.14 -19.92
N LEU A 174 12.22 -14.70 -20.59
CA LEU A 174 12.16 -14.29 -21.99
C LEU A 174 12.76 -15.38 -22.89
N ASN A 175 12.26 -15.47 -24.13
CA ASN A 175 12.92 -16.25 -25.17
C ASN A 175 14.11 -15.49 -25.79
N GLU A 176 14.79 -16.12 -26.74
CA GLU A 176 15.95 -15.56 -27.46
C GLU A 176 15.63 -14.22 -28.16
N ASN A 177 14.37 -13.99 -28.53
CA ASN A 177 13.91 -12.75 -29.17
C ASN A 177 13.37 -11.71 -28.17
N GLY A 178 13.62 -11.90 -26.85
CA GLY A 178 13.16 -10.98 -25.80
C GLY A 178 11.65 -10.99 -25.53
N ARG A 179 10.91 -12.01 -25.99
CA ARG A 179 9.47 -12.11 -25.76
C ARG A 179 9.16 -12.84 -24.44
N PRO A 180 8.22 -12.35 -23.62
CA PRO A 180 7.79 -13.01 -22.40
C PRO A 180 7.21 -14.41 -22.63
N MET A 181 7.89 -15.44 -22.14
CA MET A 181 7.49 -16.85 -22.26
C MET A 181 6.56 -17.27 -21.13
N HIS A 182 7.00 -17.13 -19.91
CA HIS A 182 6.22 -17.43 -18.72
C HIS A 182 6.70 -16.61 -17.52
N TRP A 183 5.82 -16.48 -16.53
CA TRP A 183 6.15 -15.89 -15.24
C TRP A 183 6.62 -17.00 -14.31
N PRO A 184 7.82 -16.91 -13.73
CA PRO A 184 8.30 -17.94 -12.82
C PRO A 184 7.63 -17.80 -11.46
N VAL A 185 7.10 -18.90 -10.94
CA VAL A 185 6.64 -19.01 -9.55
C VAL A 185 7.56 -20.03 -8.88
N ASP A 186 8.45 -19.55 -8.02
CA ASP A 186 9.40 -20.38 -7.28
C ASP A 186 9.41 -19.98 -5.81
N LYS A 187 9.65 -20.94 -4.94
CA LYS A 187 9.73 -20.73 -3.48
C LYS A 187 8.46 -20.11 -2.88
N TYR A 188 7.30 -20.38 -3.45
CA TYR A 188 6.01 -19.83 -3.01
C TYR A 188 5.73 -20.11 -1.52
N PHE A 189 6.06 -21.27 -1.01
CA PHE A 189 5.86 -21.63 0.40
C PHE A 189 7.01 -21.19 1.32
N THR A 190 8.09 -20.64 0.77
CA THR A 190 9.18 -20.06 1.55
C THR A 190 8.96 -18.57 1.69
N GLU A 191 8.30 -18.14 2.76
CA GLU A 191 8.03 -16.72 3.02
C GLU A 191 9.28 -15.95 3.45
N GLY A 192 9.18 -14.62 3.48
CA GLY A 192 10.24 -13.72 3.93
C GLY A 192 10.87 -12.89 2.84
N LYS A 193 12.09 -12.43 3.09
CA LYS A 193 12.78 -11.42 2.27
C LYS A 193 12.94 -11.82 0.80
N ARG A 194 12.64 -10.89 -0.09
CA ARG A 194 12.90 -10.93 -1.53
C ARG A 194 13.62 -9.65 -1.95
N ARG A 195 14.56 -9.79 -2.87
CA ARG A 195 15.17 -8.64 -3.54
C ARG A 195 14.51 -8.47 -4.90
N ALA A 196 13.74 -7.42 -5.03
CA ALA A 196 13.09 -7.03 -6.28
C ALA A 196 13.80 -5.85 -6.93
N SER A 197 13.55 -5.64 -8.22
CA SER A 197 14.01 -4.46 -8.96
C SER A 197 12.82 -3.54 -9.18
N PHE A 198 12.86 -2.34 -8.62
CA PHE A 198 11.80 -1.35 -8.81
C PHE A 198 12.40 0.01 -9.11
N LEU A 199 11.95 0.64 -10.18
CA LEU A 199 12.46 1.93 -10.69
C LEU A 199 13.99 1.95 -10.89
N GLY A 200 14.57 0.78 -11.23
CA GLY A 200 16.02 0.61 -11.43
C GLY A 200 16.84 0.65 -10.15
N SER A 201 16.21 0.44 -9.01
CA SER A 201 16.84 0.26 -7.71
C SER A 201 16.49 -1.11 -7.14
N LYS A 202 17.39 -1.68 -6.35
CA LYS A 202 17.08 -2.88 -5.58
C LYS A 202 16.28 -2.48 -4.35
N VAL A 203 15.12 -3.12 -4.16
CA VAL A 203 14.23 -2.91 -3.01
C VAL A 203 14.02 -4.23 -2.29
N THR A 204 13.91 -4.15 -0.98
CA THR A 204 13.54 -5.31 -0.16
C THR A 204 12.03 -5.39 -0.07
N LYS A 205 11.49 -6.57 -0.38
CA LYS A 205 10.08 -6.90 -0.18
C LYS A 205 9.98 -8.17 0.66
N PHE A 206 8.82 -8.39 1.26
CA PHE A 206 8.55 -9.60 2.05
C PHE A 206 7.44 -10.38 1.37
N HIS A 207 7.83 -11.50 0.78
CA HIS A 207 6.87 -12.43 0.22
C HIS A 207 6.07 -13.10 1.33
N LYS A 208 4.77 -13.13 1.16
CA LYS A 208 3.80 -13.86 1.99
C LYS A 208 2.89 -14.67 1.07
N THR A 209 2.45 -15.82 1.54
CA THR A 209 1.47 -16.63 0.81
C THR A 209 0.06 -16.01 0.92
N LEU A 210 -0.85 -16.42 0.04
CA LEU A 210 -2.26 -16.07 0.16
C LEU A 210 -2.82 -16.54 1.51
N THR A 211 -2.37 -17.71 1.99
CA THR A 211 -2.74 -18.25 3.29
C THR A 211 -2.39 -17.29 4.42
N THR A 212 -1.22 -16.66 4.39
CA THR A 212 -0.78 -15.71 5.41
C THR A 212 -1.68 -14.47 5.43
N TYR A 213 -2.01 -13.91 4.27
CA TYR A 213 -2.92 -12.75 4.20
C TYR A 213 -4.34 -13.08 4.69
N VAL A 214 -4.92 -14.19 4.23
CA VAL A 214 -6.28 -14.59 4.60
C VAL A 214 -6.37 -14.97 6.08
N ASN A 215 -5.47 -15.85 6.53
CA ASN A 215 -5.52 -16.33 7.91
C ASN A 215 -5.07 -15.29 8.93
N GLY A 216 -4.20 -14.34 8.55
CA GLY A 216 -3.84 -13.20 9.40
C GLY A 216 -5.06 -12.36 9.78
N LEU A 217 -5.91 -12.06 8.80
CA LEU A 217 -7.18 -11.37 9.05
C LEU A 217 -8.12 -12.18 9.95
N ILE A 218 -8.30 -13.47 9.66
CA ILE A 218 -9.17 -14.36 10.44
C ILE A 218 -8.69 -14.46 11.90
N ARG A 219 -7.37 -14.65 12.11
CA ARG A 219 -6.79 -14.73 13.48
C ARG A 219 -6.97 -13.43 14.26
N ALA A 220 -6.88 -12.29 13.59
CA ALA A 220 -7.10 -10.98 14.22
C ALA A 220 -8.58 -10.68 14.50
N GLY A 221 -9.52 -11.55 14.10
CA GLY A 221 -10.96 -11.39 14.37
C GLY A 221 -11.75 -10.69 13.27
N PHE A 222 -11.16 -10.49 12.08
CA PHE A 222 -11.87 -9.92 10.95
C PHE A 222 -12.76 -10.93 10.24
N THR A 223 -13.88 -10.45 9.72
CA THR A 223 -14.68 -11.14 8.69
C THR A 223 -14.27 -10.60 7.32
N ILE A 224 -13.75 -11.47 6.44
CA ILE A 224 -13.41 -11.08 5.06
C ILE A 224 -14.71 -10.86 4.28
N THR A 225 -14.88 -9.66 3.73
CA THR A 225 -16.07 -9.25 2.98
C THR A 225 -15.85 -9.25 1.47
N GLY A 226 -14.59 -9.25 1.03
CA GLY A 226 -14.25 -9.31 -0.38
C GLY A 226 -12.79 -9.65 -0.61
N LEU A 227 -12.51 -10.33 -1.74
CA LEU A 227 -11.17 -10.62 -2.23
C LEU A 227 -11.20 -10.52 -3.75
N VAL A 228 -10.33 -9.70 -4.31
CA VAL A 228 -10.25 -9.43 -5.75
C VAL A 228 -8.81 -9.47 -6.25
N GLU A 229 -8.60 -10.14 -7.35
CA GLU A 229 -7.38 -10.07 -8.17
C GLU A 229 -7.67 -9.12 -9.35
N PRO A 230 -7.31 -7.83 -9.26
CA PRO A 230 -7.66 -6.85 -10.28
C PRO A 230 -6.98 -7.19 -11.62
N ARG A 231 -7.73 -7.09 -12.70
CA ARG A 231 -7.20 -7.20 -14.07
C ARG A 231 -7.02 -5.80 -14.64
N PRO A 232 -6.04 -5.57 -15.53
CA PRO A 232 -5.97 -4.32 -16.27
C PRO A 232 -7.30 -4.03 -16.98
N ASP A 233 -7.73 -2.79 -16.92
CA ASP A 233 -8.93 -2.36 -17.65
C ASP A 233 -8.69 -2.26 -19.17
N ALA A 234 -9.75 -2.05 -19.94
CA ALA A 234 -9.69 -1.99 -21.39
C ALA A 234 -8.76 -0.87 -21.88
N THR A 235 -8.80 0.29 -21.23
CA THR A 235 -7.96 1.44 -21.59
C THR A 235 -6.47 1.13 -21.38
N MET A 236 -6.13 0.50 -20.28
CA MET A 236 -4.76 0.07 -19.98
C MET A 236 -4.27 -0.98 -20.99
N LEU A 237 -5.12 -1.95 -21.36
CA LEU A 237 -4.77 -2.98 -22.33
C LEU A 237 -4.47 -2.42 -23.71
N ASP A 238 -5.13 -1.32 -24.08
CA ASP A 238 -4.97 -0.68 -25.40
C ASP A 238 -3.84 0.35 -25.43
N THR A 239 -3.60 1.06 -24.31
CA THR A 239 -2.70 2.22 -24.30
C THR A 239 -1.33 1.95 -23.68
N VAL A 240 -1.21 0.93 -22.79
CA VAL A 240 0.04 0.65 -22.09
C VAL A 240 0.79 -0.51 -22.74
N PRO A 241 1.97 -0.27 -23.32
CA PRO A 241 2.76 -1.34 -23.93
C PRO A 241 3.04 -2.48 -22.97
N GLY A 242 2.81 -3.72 -23.39
CA GLY A 242 3.07 -4.92 -22.59
C GLY A 242 1.95 -5.28 -21.60
N MET A 243 0.94 -4.42 -21.40
CA MET A 243 -0.13 -4.64 -20.42
C MET A 243 -0.91 -5.94 -20.66
N LYS A 244 -1.02 -6.41 -21.90
CA LYS A 244 -1.65 -7.71 -22.22
C LYS A 244 -0.96 -8.91 -21.54
N ASN A 245 0.34 -8.81 -21.22
CA ASN A 245 1.02 -9.85 -20.47
C ASN A 245 0.55 -9.93 -19.00
N GLU A 246 0.04 -8.82 -18.45
CA GLU A 246 -0.49 -8.78 -17.08
C GLU A 246 -1.77 -9.62 -16.91
N LEU A 247 -2.47 -9.95 -18.00
CA LEU A 247 -3.59 -10.91 -17.99
C LEU A 247 -3.16 -12.36 -17.77
N ARG A 248 -1.87 -12.65 -17.83
CA ARG A 248 -1.34 -14.03 -17.76
C ARG A 248 -1.04 -14.47 -16.33
N ARG A 249 -1.06 -13.53 -15.39
CA ARG A 249 -0.88 -13.78 -13.95
C ARG A 249 -1.46 -12.63 -13.13
N PRO A 250 -1.88 -12.85 -11.88
CA PRO A 250 -2.26 -11.75 -11.00
C PRO A 250 -1.03 -10.95 -10.59
N MET A 251 -1.11 -9.61 -10.65
CA MET A 251 -0.07 -8.71 -10.17
C MET A 251 -0.38 -8.22 -8.75
N MET A 252 -1.63 -8.01 -8.45
CA MET A 252 -2.10 -7.44 -7.20
C MET A 252 -3.22 -8.29 -6.60
N LEU A 253 -3.37 -8.17 -5.29
CA LEU A 253 -4.45 -8.72 -4.50
C LEU A 253 -5.08 -7.57 -3.71
N ILE A 254 -6.40 -7.47 -3.74
CA ILE A 254 -7.17 -6.52 -2.93
C ILE A 254 -8.05 -7.34 -1.98
N VAL A 255 -8.06 -6.96 -0.71
CA VAL A 255 -8.89 -7.60 0.31
C VAL A 255 -9.66 -6.53 1.08
N SER A 256 -10.94 -6.81 1.32
CA SER A 256 -11.80 -6.06 2.23
C SER A 256 -12.22 -6.95 3.39
N ALA A 257 -12.19 -6.41 4.60
CA ALA A 257 -12.57 -7.12 5.81
C ALA A 257 -13.26 -6.16 6.78
N ALA A 258 -14.15 -6.68 7.61
CA ALA A 258 -14.88 -5.93 8.64
C ALA A 258 -14.50 -6.40 10.03
N LYS A 259 -14.40 -5.47 10.98
CA LYS A 259 -14.35 -5.76 12.42
C LYS A 259 -15.79 -6.00 12.89
N ASN A 260 -16.04 -7.16 13.48
CA ASN A 260 -17.35 -7.52 14.06
C ASN A 260 -17.62 -6.78 15.36
#